data_ea58b0344505c6d3fa997b9a5e68a0be
#
_entry.id   ea58b0344505c6d3fa997b9a5e68a0be
#
_cell.length_a   1.000
_cell.length_b   1.000
_cell.length_c   1.000
_cell.angle_alpha   90.00
_cell.angle_beta   90.00
_cell.angle_gamma   90.00
#
_symmetry.space_group_name_H-M   'P 1'
#
loop_
_entity.id
_entity.type
_entity.pdbx_description
1 polymer ?
#
loop_
_entity_poly.entity_id
_entity_poly.type
_entity_poly.pdbx_seq_one_letter_code
_entity_poly.pdbx_strand_id
1 'polypeptide(L)'
;MLDKEEDLTCDDLISLTASSNYYTVFLDEEILDPDHYRSFFNLLQKVGHSDVVGIVINTCGGNANTAMQLINAIVSCPAHCIALVYSAHSAGAMIALACDDIKPTLFCSMMFHTTSWSSINGKVNEVGSLSKFIEKWDVEIVKTLYSGFLTEKEIEKIISGGDVWLNEVSVIKRIKTWKPFKKIVNQRE
;
A
#
# COMPACT_ATOMS: atom_id res chain seq x y z
N MET A 1 51.77 2.08 -35.82
CA MET A 1 50.60 2.58 -35.15
C MET A 1 50.08 1.41 -34.31
N LEU A 2 50.35 1.43 -33.04
CA LEU A 2 49.90 0.40 -32.11
C LEU A 2 48.54 0.82 -31.59
N ASP A 3 47.54 -0.01 -31.82
CA ASP A 3 46.20 0.14 -31.28
C ASP A 3 46.30 0.13 -29.75
N LYS A 4 45.73 1.15 -29.13
CA LYS A 4 45.52 1.17 -27.67
C LYS A 4 44.35 0.20 -27.40
N GLU A 5 44.67 -0.95 -26.83
CA GLU A 5 43.71 -1.74 -26.08
C GLU A 5 43.22 -0.88 -24.90
N GLU A 6 41.97 -0.44 -24.89
CA GLU A 6 41.35 0.14 -23.70
C GLU A 6 41.11 -1.01 -22.73
N ASP A 7 41.88 -1.04 -21.65
CA ASP A 7 41.64 -1.92 -20.52
C ASP A 7 40.31 -1.58 -19.87
N LEU A 8 39.30 -2.44 -20.08
CA LEU A 8 38.03 -2.40 -19.39
C LEU A 8 38.27 -2.59 -17.89
N THR A 9 37.92 -1.58 -17.08
CA THR A 9 38.09 -1.64 -15.63
C THR A 9 37.02 -2.56 -15.01
N CYS A 10 37.30 -3.12 -13.84
CA CYS A 10 36.38 -4.01 -13.12
C CYS A 10 35.02 -3.34 -12.82
N ASP A 11 34.99 -2.01 -12.71
CA ASP A 11 33.77 -1.21 -12.49
C ASP A 11 32.85 -1.19 -13.73
N ASP A 12 33.40 -1.25 -14.95
CA ASP A 12 32.63 -1.31 -16.19
C ASP A 12 31.90 -2.66 -16.35
N LEU A 13 32.46 -3.73 -15.77
CA LEU A 13 31.85 -5.06 -15.78
C LEU A 13 30.72 -5.21 -14.74
N ILE A 14 30.80 -4.48 -13.62
CA ILE A 14 29.78 -4.52 -12.55
C ILE A 14 28.50 -3.79 -12.97
N SER A 15 28.60 -2.75 -13.81
CA SER A 15 27.44 -1.99 -14.30
C SER A 15 26.57 -2.79 -15.30
N LEU A 16 27.07 -3.87 -15.86
CA LEU A 16 26.39 -4.70 -16.87
C LEU A 16 25.54 -5.86 -16.29
N THR A 17 25.55 -6.09 -14.98
CA THR A 17 24.88 -7.25 -14.35
C THR A 17 23.78 -6.91 -13.35
N ALA A 18 23.18 -5.74 -13.41
CA ALA A 18 21.99 -5.44 -12.63
C ALA A 18 20.79 -6.22 -13.16
N SER A 19 20.61 -7.46 -12.70
CA SER A 19 19.40 -8.24 -12.97
C SER A 19 18.25 -7.67 -12.14
N SER A 20 17.15 -7.28 -12.78
CA SER A 20 15.89 -6.95 -12.12
C SER A 20 15.08 -8.22 -11.92
N ASN A 21 14.56 -8.44 -10.72
CA ASN A 21 13.66 -9.56 -10.42
C ASN A 21 12.23 -9.06 -10.30
N TYR A 22 11.29 -9.92 -10.68
CA TYR A 22 9.87 -9.70 -10.45
C TYR A 22 9.37 -10.71 -9.42
N TYR A 23 8.85 -10.20 -8.30
CA TYR A 23 8.26 -10.99 -7.23
C TYR A 23 6.75 -10.83 -7.24
N THR A 24 6.02 -11.91 -6.94
CA THR A 24 4.56 -11.86 -6.78
C THR A 24 4.18 -12.30 -5.38
N VAL A 25 3.38 -11.48 -4.71
CA VAL A 25 2.80 -11.78 -3.40
C VAL A 25 1.29 -11.75 -3.51
N PHE A 26 0.61 -12.67 -2.83
CA PHE A 26 -0.85 -12.77 -2.83
C PHE A 26 -1.41 -12.33 -1.50
N LEU A 27 -2.36 -11.39 -1.53
CA LEU A 27 -3.23 -10.98 -0.44
C LEU A 27 -4.67 -11.25 -0.88
N ASP A 28 -5.03 -12.54 -0.93
CA ASP A 28 -6.29 -13.06 -1.47
C ASP A 28 -7.18 -13.72 -0.42
N GLU A 29 -6.88 -13.45 0.84
CA GLU A 29 -7.68 -13.83 2.01
C GLU A 29 -7.95 -12.61 2.91
N GLU A 30 -8.63 -12.79 4.04
CA GLU A 30 -8.75 -11.78 5.09
C GLU A 30 -7.36 -11.38 5.60
N ILE A 31 -7.14 -10.08 5.87
CA ILE A 31 -5.88 -9.61 6.46
C ILE A 31 -5.84 -10.02 7.93
N LEU A 32 -5.01 -11.03 8.20
CA LEU A 32 -4.83 -11.67 9.50
C LEU A 32 -3.77 -10.93 10.37
N ASP A 33 -3.36 -11.58 11.45
CA ASP A 33 -2.31 -11.05 12.33
C ASP A 33 -0.93 -10.99 11.63
N PRO A 34 -0.01 -10.12 12.09
CA PRO A 34 1.26 -9.84 11.39
C PRO A 34 2.19 -11.04 11.21
N ASP A 35 2.05 -12.09 12.04
CA ASP A 35 2.87 -13.29 11.95
C ASP A 35 2.65 -14.09 10.65
N HIS A 36 1.47 -13.98 10.04
CA HIS A 36 1.16 -14.58 8.73
C HIS A 36 1.95 -13.94 7.58
N TYR A 37 2.44 -12.71 7.75
CA TYR A 37 3.10 -11.92 6.69
C TYR A 37 4.62 -11.80 6.85
N ARG A 38 5.25 -12.57 7.76
CA ARG A 38 6.72 -12.48 8.00
C ARG A 38 7.56 -12.69 6.75
N SER A 39 7.16 -13.62 5.88
CA SER A 39 7.85 -13.86 4.60
C SER A 39 7.73 -12.66 3.66
N PHE A 40 6.58 -12.00 3.65
CA PHE A 40 6.37 -10.78 2.86
C PHE A 40 7.19 -9.61 3.39
N PHE A 41 7.20 -9.38 4.71
CA PHE A 41 8.07 -8.36 5.32
C PHE A 41 9.54 -8.60 5.01
N ASN A 42 10.00 -9.86 5.11
CA ASN A 42 11.37 -10.23 4.78
C ASN A 42 11.70 -10.00 3.29
N LEU A 43 10.76 -10.24 2.38
CA LEU A 43 10.92 -9.95 0.96
C LEU A 43 11.12 -8.44 0.75
N LEU A 44 10.22 -7.60 1.28
CA LEU A 44 10.27 -6.14 1.11
C LEU A 44 11.57 -5.51 1.66
N GLN A 45 12.21 -6.14 2.66
CA GLN A 45 13.50 -5.71 3.20
C GLN A 45 14.70 -6.13 2.36
N LYS A 46 14.56 -7.16 1.51
CA LYS A 46 15.68 -7.75 0.75
C LYS A 46 15.75 -7.28 -0.70
N VAL A 47 14.62 -6.85 -1.27
CA VAL A 47 14.56 -6.39 -2.66
C VAL A 47 15.27 -5.05 -2.85
N GLY A 48 15.85 -4.87 -4.04
CA GLY A 48 16.60 -3.67 -4.41
C GLY A 48 15.81 -2.70 -5.30
N HIS A 49 16.39 -1.56 -5.61
CA HIS A 49 15.76 -0.51 -6.43
C HIS A 49 15.41 -0.95 -7.87
N SER A 50 16.11 -1.96 -8.40
CA SER A 50 15.85 -2.50 -9.74
C SER A 50 14.74 -3.55 -9.76
N ASP A 51 14.33 -4.06 -8.60
CA ASP A 51 13.32 -5.11 -8.49
C ASP A 51 11.90 -4.56 -8.56
N VAL A 52 10.95 -5.44 -8.89
CA VAL A 52 9.51 -5.14 -8.90
C VAL A 52 8.78 -6.14 -8.00
N VAL A 53 7.89 -5.64 -7.17
CA VAL A 53 7.02 -6.47 -6.31
C VAL A 53 5.56 -6.27 -6.73
N GLY A 54 4.98 -7.27 -7.40
CA GLY A 54 3.56 -7.34 -7.71
C GLY A 54 2.79 -7.89 -6.50
N ILE A 55 1.80 -7.14 -6.02
CA ILE A 55 0.94 -7.52 -4.89
C ILE A 55 -0.47 -7.74 -5.44
N VAL A 56 -0.87 -9.00 -5.52
CA VAL A 56 -2.22 -9.40 -5.93
C VAL A 56 -3.16 -9.18 -4.76
N ILE A 57 -4.16 -8.31 -4.92
CA ILE A 57 -5.09 -7.93 -3.86
C ILE A 57 -6.49 -8.39 -4.22
N ASN A 58 -7.00 -9.38 -3.45
CA ASN A 58 -8.35 -9.90 -3.54
C ASN A 58 -8.89 -10.18 -2.13
N THR A 59 -9.17 -9.13 -1.37
CA THR A 59 -9.50 -9.24 0.06
C THR A 59 -10.65 -8.32 0.45
N CYS A 60 -11.45 -8.76 1.41
CA CYS A 60 -12.46 -7.94 2.08
C CYS A 60 -11.86 -6.99 3.14
N GLY A 61 -10.56 -7.10 3.41
CA GLY A 61 -9.88 -6.35 4.47
C GLY A 61 -9.54 -7.22 5.66
N GLY A 62 -9.49 -6.65 6.86
CA GLY A 62 -9.18 -7.36 8.10
C GLY A 62 -8.38 -6.52 9.08
N ASN A 63 -7.36 -7.09 9.73
CA ASN A 63 -6.60 -6.47 10.82
C ASN A 63 -5.94 -5.14 10.42
N ALA A 64 -6.41 -4.05 11.01
CA ALA A 64 -5.94 -2.69 10.74
C ALA A 64 -4.46 -2.47 11.15
N ASN A 65 -4.01 -3.08 12.25
CA ASN A 65 -2.62 -2.96 12.71
C ASN A 65 -1.66 -3.65 11.72
N THR A 66 -2.06 -4.82 11.20
CA THR A 66 -1.31 -5.52 10.16
C THR A 66 -1.28 -4.71 8.87
N ALA A 67 -2.41 -4.10 8.48
CA ALA A 67 -2.46 -3.21 7.32
C ALA A 67 -1.49 -2.04 7.47
N MET A 68 -1.46 -1.36 8.64
CA MET A 68 -0.50 -0.28 8.89
C MET A 68 0.95 -0.75 8.81
N GLN A 69 1.26 -1.94 9.32
CA GLN A 69 2.61 -2.50 9.23
C GLN A 69 2.99 -2.81 7.77
N LEU A 70 2.08 -3.38 6.98
CA LEU A 70 2.29 -3.64 5.55
C LEU A 70 2.47 -2.33 4.76
N ILE A 71 1.64 -1.31 5.02
CA ILE A 71 1.76 0.01 4.41
C ILE A 71 3.14 0.61 4.67
N ASN A 72 3.60 0.62 5.92
CA ASN A 72 4.92 1.13 6.27
C ASN A 72 6.05 0.35 5.57
N ALA A 73 5.95 -0.98 5.52
CA ALA A 73 6.93 -1.82 4.84
C ALA A 73 6.97 -1.55 3.32
N ILE A 74 5.80 -1.38 2.67
CA ILE A 74 5.71 -1.06 1.23
C ILE A 74 6.26 0.34 0.95
N VAL A 75 5.93 1.33 1.78
CA VAL A 75 6.41 2.71 1.62
C VAL A 75 7.93 2.79 1.76
N SER A 76 8.51 2.03 2.70
CA SER A 76 9.95 1.98 2.94
C SER A 76 10.70 1.06 1.98
N CYS A 77 10.00 0.25 1.18
CA CYS A 77 10.61 -0.69 0.25
C CYS A 77 11.28 0.06 -0.91
N PRO A 78 12.55 -0.23 -1.25
CA PRO A 78 13.24 0.43 -2.36
C PRO A 78 12.73 -0.03 -3.73
N ALA A 79 12.16 -1.23 -3.83
CA ALA A 79 11.62 -1.77 -5.08
C ALA A 79 10.34 -1.06 -5.51
N HIS A 80 10.02 -1.14 -6.81
CA HIS A 80 8.76 -0.65 -7.35
C HIS A 80 7.62 -1.62 -7.01
N CYS A 81 6.69 -1.19 -6.16
CA CYS A 81 5.55 -1.99 -5.71
C CYS A 81 4.31 -1.70 -6.57
N ILE A 82 3.68 -2.74 -7.10
CA ILE A 82 2.50 -2.65 -7.96
C ILE A 82 1.34 -3.43 -7.34
N ALA A 83 0.22 -2.76 -7.03
CA ALA A 83 -1.02 -3.41 -6.61
C ALA A 83 -1.81 -3.90 -7.83
N LEU A 84 -1.99 -5.22 -7.97
CA LEU A 84 -2.90 -5.83 -8.94
C LEU A 84 -4.25 -6.05 -8.24
N VAL A 85 -5.24 -5.19 -8.54
CA VAL A 85 -6.49 -5.12 -7.78
C VAL A 85 -7.60 -5.93 -8.46
N TYR A 86 -8.08 -6.97 -7.76
CA TYR A 86 -9.32 -7.70 -8.03
C TYR A 86 -10.44 -7.16 -7.14
N SER A 87 -10.33 -7.36 -5.82
CA SER A 87 -11.15 -6.77 -4.79
C SER A 87 -10.25 -6.22 -3.69
N ALA A 88 -10.24 -4.92 -3.51
CA ALA A 88 -9.45 -4.27 -2.46
C ALA A 88 -10.39 -3.49 -1.55
N HIS A 89 -10.86 -4.13 -0.47
CA HIS A 89 -11.79 -3.50 0.44
C HIS A 89 -11.10 -3.21 1.79
N SER A 90 -11.48 -2.09 2.43
CA SER A 90 -11.00 -1.73 3.77
C SER A 90 -9.46 -1.72 3.84
N ALA A 91 -8.85 -2.55 4.68
CA ALA A 91 -7.40 -2.74 4.76
C ALA A 91 -6.74 -3.03 3.40
N GLY A 92 -7.40 -3.79 2.52
CA GLY A 92 -6.91 -4.06 1.16
C GLY A 92 -6.79 -2.80 0.31
N ALA A 93 -7.76 -1.89 0.39
CA ALA A 93 -7.71 -0.61 -0.30
C ALA A 93 -6.58 0.29 0.23
N MET A 94 -6.36 0.28 1.53
CA MET A 94 -5.27 1.02 2.17
C MET A 94 -3.90 0.53 1.69
N ILE A 95 -3.70 -0.79 1.62
CA ILE A 95 -2.48 -1.42 1.13
C ILE A 95 -2.26 -1.10 -0.35
N ALA A 96 -3.32 -1.14 -1.18
CA ALA A 96 -3.22 -0.78 -2.59
C ALA A 96 -2.72 0.66 -2.80
N LEU A 97 -3.20 1.62 -1.99
CA LEU A 97 -2.79 3.02 -2.05
C LEU A 97 -1.35 3.28 -1.57
N ALA A 98 -0.76 2.35 -0.81
CA ALA A 98 0.64 2.43 -0.38
C ALA A 98 1.62 2.05 -1.50
N CYS A 99 1.16 1.38 -2.56
CA CYS A 99 1.99 0.97 -3.69
C CYS A 99 2.37 2.15 -4.61
N ASP A 100 3.37 1.94 -5.46
CA ASP A 100 3.81 2.92 -6.46
C ASP A 100 2.83 3.02 -7.63
N ASP A 101 2.17 1.89 -7.99
CA ASP A 101 1.17 1.81 -9.06
C ASP A 101 0.00 0.92 -8.65
N ILE A 102 -1.17 1.22 -9.21
CA ILE A 102 -2.37 0.38 -9.11
C ILE A 102 -2.75 -0.10 -10.52
N LYS A 103 -2.86 -1.41 -10.68
CA LYS A 103 -3.34 -2.08 -11.90
C LYS A 103 -4.69 -2.73 -11.63
N PRO A 104 -5.80 -2.06 -11.97
CA PRO A 104 -7.13 -2.64 -11.82
C PRO A 104 -7.32 -3.77 -12.83
N THR A 105 -7.90 -4.88 -12.36
CA THR A 105 -8.34 -5.97 -13.23
C THR A 105 -9.76 -5.70 -13.74
N LEU A 106 -10.21 -6.49 -14.72
CA LEU A 106 -11.60 -6.45 -15.19
C LEU A 106 -12.56 -6.74 -14.02
N PHE A 107 -13.61 -5.91 -13.89
CA PHE A 107 -14.60 -5.96 -12.80
C PHE A 107 -14.04 -5.74 -11.39
N CYS A 108 -12.86 -5.14 -11.25
CA CYS A 108 -12.31 -4.86 -9.93
C CYS A 108 -13.22 -3.92 -9.12
N SER A 109 -13.08 -4.02 -7.81
CA SER A 109 -13.75 -3.12 -6.87
C SER A 109 -12.81 -2.65 -5.77
N MET A 110 -13.01 -1.41 -5.30
CA MET A 110 -12.35 -0.89 -4.10
C MET A 110 -13.39 -0.32 -3.15
N MET A 111 -13.18 -0.52 -1.84
CA MET A 111 -14.07 0.03 -0.80
C MET A 111 -13.26 0.69 0.30
N PHE A 112 -13.74 1.85 0.72
CA PHE A 112 -13.11 2.72 1.70
C PHE A 112 -14.09 3.08 2.80
N HIS A 113 -13.65 2.95 4.03
CA HIS A 113 -14.38 3.34 5.25
C HIS A 113 -13.39 3.68 6.38
N THR A 114 -13.89 4.11 7.54
CA THR A 114 -13.11 4.19 8.77
C THR A 114 -12.86 2.80 9.34
N THR A 115 -11.89 2.67 10.26
CA THR A 115 -11.59 1.40 10.93
C THR A 115 -12.80 0.93 11.75
N SER A 116 -13.22 -0.32 11.59
CA SER A 116 -14.26 -0.92 12.42
C SER A 116 -13.65 -1.73 13.56
N TRP A 117 -14.15 -1.53 14.78
CA TRP A 117 -13.69 -2.24 15.98
C TRP A 117 -14.82 -3.13 16.49
N SER A 118 -14.61 -4.43 16.48
CA SER A 118 -15.64 -5.41 16.86
C SER A 118 -15.93 -5.45 18.36
N SER A 119 -14.95 -5.13 19.21
CA SER A 119 -15.14 -5.01 20.66
C SER A 119 -14.04 -4.19 21.31
N ILE A 120 -14.44 -3.17 22.08
CA ILE A 120 -13.55 -2.46 22.99
C ILE A 120 -13.97 -2.87 24.40
N ASN A 121 -13.18 -3.72 25.04
CA ASN A 121 -13.41 -4.18 26.41
C ASN A 121 -12.43 -3.49 27.36
N GLY A 122 -12.90 -3.06 28.52
CA GLY A 122 -12.08 -2.43 29.53
C GLY A 122 -12.90 -1.59 30.52
N LYS A 123 -12.22 -0.89 31.41
CA LYS A 123 -12.87 0.07 32.30
C LYS A 123 -13.43 1.25 31.53
N VAL A 124 -14.51 1.86 31.98
CA VAL A 124 -15.20 2.97 31.29
C VAL A 124 -14.25 4.09 30.86
N ASN A 125 -13.31 4.47 31.72
CA ASN A 125 -12.34 5.53 31.42
C ASN A 125 -11.32 5.10 30.34
N GLU A 126 -10.92 3.83 30.34
CA GLU A 126 -10.01 3.25 29.33
C GLU A 126 -10.70 3.17 27.96
N VAL A 127 -11.93 2.68 27.92
CA VAL A 127 -12.77 2.63 26.72
C VAL A 127 -13.00 4.01 26.14
N GLY A 128 -13.35 5.00 26.97
CA GLY A 128 -13.57 6.37 26.51
C GLY A 128 -12.30 7.06 26.00
N SER A 129 -11.15 6.78 26.60
CA SER A 129 -9.85 7.29 26.18
C SER A 129 -9.42 6.67 24.84
N LEU A 130 -9.54 5.35 24.72
CA LEU A 130 -9.22 4.61 23.49
C LEU A 130 -10.13 5.02 22.32
N SER A 131 -11.43 5.13 22.54
CA SER A 131 -12.39 5.57 21.52
C SER A 131 -12.03 6.95 20.94
N LYS A 132 -11.69 7.92 21.79
CA LYS A 132 -11.26 9.26 21.34
C LYS A 132 -9.93 9.23 20.57
N PHE A 133 -9.02 8.35 20.95
CA PHE A 133 -7.76 8.17 20.22
C PHE A 133 -8.04 7.59 18.83
N ILE A 134 -8.82 6.51 18.76
CA ILE A 134 -9.17 5.84 17.50
C ILE A 134 -9.86 6.80 16.54
N GLU A 135 -10.85 7.57 17.00
CA GLU A 135 -11.54 8.55 16.18
C GLU A 135 -10.58 9.55 15.52
N LYS A 136 -9.65 10.10 16.30
CA LYS A 136 -8.63 11.02 15.76
C LYS A 136 -7.69 10.34 14.79
N TRP A 137 -7.24 9.14 15.11
CA TRP A 137 -6.33 8.36 14.32
C TRP A 137 -6.96 7.95 12.98
N ASP A 138 -8.22 7.51 12.97
CA ASP A 138 -8.97 7.22 11.75
C ASP A 138 -9.09 8.44 10.83
N VAL A 139 -9.42 9.62 11.39
CA VAL A 139 -9.49 10.86 10.62
C VAL A 139 -8.14 11.20 9.99
N GLU A 140 -7.04 10.99 10.72
CA GLU A 140 -5.69 11.22 10.20
C GLU A 140 -5.34 10.27 9.07
N ILE A 141 -5.61 8.97 9.22
CA ILE A 141 -5.39 7.95 8.18
C ILE A 141 -6.20 8.30 6.93
N VAL A 142 -7.50 8.53 7.08
CA VAL A 142 -8.41 8.82 5.95
C VAL A 142 -7.93 10.06 5.19
N LYS A 143 -7.60 11.15 5.89
CA LYS A 143 -7.12 12.38 5.28
C LYS A 143 -5.74 12.23 4.64
N THR A 144 -4.87 11.41 5.20
CA THR A 144 -3.50 11.26 4.71
C THR A 144 -3.40 10.26 3.57
N LEU A 145 -3.97 9.07 3.74
CA LEU A 145 -3.80 7.97 2.79
C LEU A 145 -4.77 8.05 1.61
N TYR A 146 -6.03 8.50 1.84
CA TYR A 146 -7.05 8.55 0.79
C TYR A 146 -7.04 9.86 -0.01
N SER A 147 -6.35 10.90 0.49
CA SER A 147 -6.22 12.18 -0.21
C SER A 147 -5.52 11.98 -1.57
N GLY A 148 -6.04 12.69 -2.58
CA GLY A 148 -5.53 12.58 -3.95
C GLY A 148 -6.07 11.37 -4.74
N PHE A 149 -6.61 10.33 -4.07
CA PHE A 149 -7.33 9.23 -4.70
C PHE A 149 -8.85 9.39 -4.58
N LEU A 150 -9.34 9.76 -3.41
CA LEU A 150 -10.73 10.12 -3.18
C LEU A 150 -10.93 11.64 -3.26
N THR A 151 -12.16 12.06 -3.58
CA THR A 151 -12.56 13.46 -3.50
C THR A 151 -12.78 13.90 -2.05
N GLU A 152 -12.69 15.20 -1.77
CA GLU A 152 -12.95 15.74 -0.43
C GLU A 152 -14.34 15.34 0.10
N LYS A 153 -15.39 15.38 -0.75
CA LYS A 153 -16.74 14.95 -0.36
C LYS A 153 -16.82 13.46 0.04
N GLU A 154 -16.03 12.61 -0.62
CA GLU A 154 -15.97 11.18 -0.26
C GLU A 154 -15.20 10.98 1.05
N ILE A 155 -14.14 11.73 1.27
CA ILE A 155 -13.39 11.75 2.53
C ILE A 155 -14.30 12.20 3.67
N GLU A 156 -15.06 13.29 3.51
CA GLU A 156 -16.05 13.77 4.48
C GLU A 156 -17.13 12.72 4.75
N LYS A 157 -17.63 12.05 3.70
CA LYS A 157 -18.59 10.94 3.83
C LYS A 157 -18.04 9.80 4.69
N ILE A 158 -16.78 9.41 4.47
CA ILE A 158 -16.12 8.34 5.25
C ILE A 158 -15.96 8.78 6.71
N ILE A 159 -15.49 9.98 6.96
CA ILE A 159 -15.33 10.54 8.32
C ILE A 159 -16.67 10.60 9.07
N SER A 160 -17.77 10.80 8.34
CA SER A 160 -19.14 10.78 8.90
C SER A 160 -19.69 9.37 9.10
N GLY A 161 -18.91 8.31 8.85
CA GLY A 161 -19.31 6.91 9.03
C GLY A 161 -19.95 6.25 7.80
N GLY A 162 -19.82 6.85 6.61
CA GLY A 162 -20.31 6.26 5.36
C GLY A 162 -19.20 5.52 4.60
N ASP A 163 -19.60 4.59 3.73
CA ASP A 163 -18.68 3.85 2.87
C ASP A 163 -18.60 4.47 1.47
N VAL A 164 -17.43 4.38 0.84
CA VAL A 164 -17.22 4.72 -0.56
C VAL A 164 -16.85 3.47 -1.34
N TRP A 165 -17.65 3.14 -2.34
CA TRP A 165 -17.45 2.00 -3.22
C TRP A 165 -17.08 2.49 -4.62
N LEU A 166 -16.00 1.94 -5.18
CA LEU A 166 -15.53 2.23 -6.52
C LEU A 166 -15.51 0.95 -7.35
N ASN A 167 -16.07 1.04 -8.55
CA ASN A 167 -15.93 0.01 -9.58
C ASN A 167 -14.70 0.27 -10.46
N GLU A 168 -14.37 -0.66 -11.34
CA GLU A 168 -13.26 -0.59 -12.28
C GLU A 168 -13.16 0.75 -13.01
N VAL A 169 -14.28 1.24 -13.60
CA VAL A 169 -14.30 2.49 -14.36
C VAL A 169 -13.89 3.69 -13.50
N SER A 170 -14.39 3.73 -12.26
CA SER A 170 -14.08 4.77 -11.28
C SER A 170 -12.60 4.70 -10.84
N VAL A 171 -12.07 3.50 -10.63
CA VAL A 171 -10.66 3.28 -10.28
C VAL A 171 -9.76 3.73 -11.43
N ILE A 172 -10.01 3.27 -12.68
CA ILE A 172 -9.25 3.68 -13.87
C ILE A 172 -9.23 5.20 -14.04
N LYS A 173 -10.36 5.87 -13.80
CA LYS A 173 -10.42 7.33 -13.90
C LYS A 173 -9.50 8.01 -12.88
N ARG A 174 -9.44 7.49 -11.64
CA ARG A 174 -8.70 8.10 -10.53
C ARG A 174 -7.21 7.91 -10.66
N ILE A 175 -6.74 6.73 -11.05
CA ILE A 175 -5.29 6.46 -11.19
C ILE A 175 -4.61 7.37 -12.21
N LYS A 176 -5.34 7.95 -13.19
CA LYS A 176 -4.78 8.89 -14.18
C LYS A 176 -4.24 10.18 -13.57
N THR A 177 -4.78 10.61 -12.45
CA THR A 177 -4.41 11.87 -11.76
C THR A 177 -3.88 11.64 -10.36
N TRP A 178 -3.94 10.40 -9.88
CA TRP A 178 -3.48 10.03 -8.55
C TRP A 178 -1.96 10.14 -8.43
N LYS A 179 -1.54 10.65 -7.29
CA LYS A 179 -0.13 10.64 -6.89
C LYS A 179 0.05 9.60 -5.78
N PRO A 180 0.89 8.57 -6.00
CA PRO A 180 1.12 7.53 -5.00
C PRO A 180 1.56 8.09 -3.66
N PHE A 181 0.98 7.58 -2.58
CA PHE A 181 1.30 7.98 -1.22
C PHE A 181 2.79 7.82 -0.91
N LYS A 182 3.41 6.73 -1.34
CA LYS A 182 4.85 6.46 -1.23
C LYS A 182 5.71 7.60 -1.79
N LYS A 183 5.34 8.17 -2.93
CA LYS A 183 6.05 9.31 -3.53
C LYS A 183 5.89 10.59 -2.71
N ILE A 184 4.77 10.78 -2.03
CA ILE A 184 4.51 11.95 -1.19
C ILE A 184 5.33 11.87 0.11
N VAL A 185 5.42 10.70 0.72
CA VAL A 185 6.20 10.48 1.95
C VAL A 185 7.69 10.66 1.69
N ASN A 186 8.22 10.03 0.64
CA ASN A 186 9.65 10.08 0.32
C ASN A 186 10.15 11.47 -0.15
N GLN A 187 9.25 12.44 -0.38
CA GLN A 187 9.60 13.84 -0.66
C GLN A 187 9.68 14.70 0.61
N ARG A 188 9.32 14.14 1.78
CA ARG A 188 9.35 14.88 3.07
C ARG A 188 10.64 14.64 3.86
N GLU A 189 11.50 13.72 3.40
CA GLU A 189 12.86 13.47 3.90
C GLU A 189 13.88 14.27 3.07
#